data_d50e52e7de55234f3456051e38c06100
#
_entry.id   d50e52e7de55234f3456051e38c06100
#
_cell.length_a   1.000
_cell.length_b   1.000
_cell.length_c   1.000
_cell.angle_alpha   90.00
_cell.angle_beta   90.00
_cell.angle_gamma   90.00
#
_symmetry.space_group_name_H-M   'P 1'
#
loop_
_entity.id
_entity.type
_entity.pdbx_description
1 polymer ?
#
loop_
_entity_poly.entity_id
_entity_poly.type
_entity_poly.pdbx_seq_one_letter_code
_entity_poly.pdbx_strand_id
1 'polypeptide(L)'
;MSFETISVIGLGYIGLPTAAVFASKGKKVVGVDINAHAVDTINRGAIHIVEPDLDRVVQAAVERGDLRATTQPEAADAFLIAVPTPFMAERQPDLRFVRAAALSIAPVLKKGDLVILESTSPVGSTEQMADWLAAARPDLRFPQHDGDPDVFVAYCPERVLPGQIMTELISNDRVIGGMTPACSARASDLYRIFLQGECVETNARTAEMCKLTENSFRDVNIAFANELSLICAAQQINVWELIALANRHPQIGRAHV
;
A
#
# COMPACT_ATOMS: atom_id res chain seq x y z
N MET A 1 -7.41 -4.67 -21.14
CA MET A 1 -7.53 -6.05 -20.59
C MET A 1 -8.11 -5.93 -19.20
N SER A 2 -9.13 -6.72 -18.84
CA SER A 2 -9.73 -6.73 -17.51
C SER A 2 -8.83 -7.47 -16.52
N PHE A 3 -8.87 -7.07 -15.25
CA PHE A 3 -8.26 -7.82 -14.15
C PHE A 3 -9.29 -8.81 -13.60
N GLU A 4 -9.07 -10.09 -13.74
CA GLU A 4 -9.96 -11.13 -13.19
C GLU A 4 -9.42 -11.67 -11.87
N THR A 5 -8.11 -11.92 -11.81
CA THR A 5 -7.44 -12.43 -10.61
C THR A 5 -6.41 -11.43 -10.12
N ILE A 6 -6.44 -11.13 -8.83
CA ILE A 6 -5.54 -10.20 -8.15
C ILE A 6 -4.81 -10.95 -7.02
N SER A 7 -3.50 -10.82 -6.95
CA SER A 7 -2.68 -11.37 -5.87
C SER A 7 -2.19 -10.25 -4.95
N VAL A 8 -2.40 -10.39 -3.63
CA VAL A 8 -1.93 -9.43 -2.64
C VAL A 8 -0.90 -10.10 -1.74
N ILE A 9 0.33 -9.61 -1.79
CA ILE A 9 1.49 -10.17 -1.07
C ILE A 9 1.73 -9.37 0.21
N GLY A 10 1.55 -10.04 1.35
CA GLY A 10 1.50 -9.45 2.68
C GLY A 10 0.07 -9.12 3.09
N LEU A 11 -0.47 -9.82 4.08
CA LEU A 11 -1.85 -9.70 4.54
C LEU A 11 -1.95 -8.99 5.90
N GLY A 12 -1.11 -7.99 6.11
CA GLY A 12 -1.16 -7.11 7.28
C GLY A 12 -2.24 -6.03 7.18
N TYR A 13 -2.04 -4.92 7.93
CA TYR A 13 -3.00 -3.80 8.06
C TYR A 13 -3.36 -3.10 6.73
N ILE A 14 -2.55 -3.25 5.70
CA ILE A 14 -2.83 -2.70 4.37
C ILE A 14 -3.31 -3.79 3.41
N GLY A 15 -2.56 -4.89 3.31
CA GLY A 15 -2.84 -5.90 2.29
C GLY A 15 -4.16 -6.65 2.50
N LEU A 16 -4.53 -7.00 3.73
CA LEU A 16 -5.79 -7.71 3.96
C LEU A 16 -7.02 -6.83 3.65
N PRO A 17 -7.11 -5.56 4.10
CA PRO A 17 -8.19 -4.68 3.68
C PRO A 17 -8.24 -4.46 2.16
N THR A 18 -7.09 -4.24 1.51
CA THR A 18 -7.00 -4.09 0.04
C THR A 18 -7.55 -5.34 -0.67
N ALA A 19 -7.14 -6.54 -0.23
CA ALA A 19 -7.63 -7.81 -0.75
C ALA A 19 -9.16 -7.96 -0.57
N ALA A 20 -9.66 -7.62 0.62
CA ALA A 20 -11.09 -7.69 0.93
C ALA A 20 -11.92 -6.73 0.08
N VAL A 21 -11.41 -5.50 -0.17
CA VAL A 21 -12.11 -4.51 -1.00
C VAL A 21 -12.19 -4.99 -2.45
N PHE A 22 -11.12 -5.49 -3.06
CA PHE A 22 -11.18 -6.07 -4.41
C PHE A 22 -12.15 -7.26 -4.50
N ALA A 23 -12.10 -8.16 -3.52
CA ALA A 23 -13.01 -9.31 -3.45
C ALA A 23 -14.48 -8.87 -3.29
N SER A 24 -14.75 -7.77 -2.56
CA SER A 24 -16.10 -7.20 -2.42
C SER A 24 -16.67 -6.70 -3.75
N LYS A 25 -15.81 -6.40 -4.74
CA LYS A 25 -16.17 -6.01 -6.11
C LYS A 25 -16.24 -7.19 -7.08
N GLY A 26 -16.26 -8.43 -6.56
CA GLY A 26 -16.40 -9.65 -7.35
C GLY A 26 -15.12 -10.09 -8.07
N LYS A 27 -13.96 -9.58 -7.68
CA LYS A 27 -12.68 -10.04 -8.20
C LYS A 27 -12.20 -11.29 -7.45
N LYS A 28 -11.52 -12.21 -8.15
CA LYS A 28 -10.88 -13.35 -7.52
C LYS A 28 -9.56 -12.88 -6.90
N VAL A 29 -9.46 -12.96 -5.58
CA VAL A 29 -8.29 -12.47 -4.85
C VAL A 29 -7.57 -13.60 -4.16
N VAL A 30 -6.28 -13.70 -4.41
CA VAL A 30 -5.35 -14.61 -3.74
C VAL A 30 -4.46 -13.79 -2.83
N GLY A 31 -4.75 -13.81 -1.53
CA GLY A 31 -3.88 -13.23 -0.52
C GLY A 31 -2.70 -14.17 -0.26
N VAL A 32 -1.50 -13.63 -0.15
CA VAL A 32 -0.28 -14.41 0.11
C VAL A 32 0.40 -13.89 1.37
N ASP A 33 0.62 -14.75 2.34
CA ASP A 33 1.39 -14.39 3.55
C ASP A 33 2.25 -15.56 4.01
N ILE A 34 3.46 -15.26 4.48
CA ILE A 34 4.38 -16.27 5.03
C ILE A 34 3.90 -16.84 6.38
N ASN A 35 3.01 -16.14 7.06
CA ASN A 35 2.44 -16.55 8.34
C ASN A 35 1.26 -17.53 8.11
N ALA A 36 1.51 -18.81 8.25
CA ALA A 36 0.49 -19.84 8.09
C ALA A 36 -0.73 -19.64 9.01
N HIS A 37 -0.55 -19.09 10.21
CA HIS A 37 -1.67 -18.82 11.11
C HIS A 37 -2.59 -17.71 10.55
N ALA A 38 -2.02 -16.67 9.96
CA ALA A 38 -2.80 -15.62 9.29
C ALA A 38 -3.57 -16.19 8.09
N VAL A 39 -2.91 -17.02 7.27
CA VAL A 39 -3.52 -17.71 6.12
C VAL A 39 -4.70 -18.58 6.58
N ASP A 40 -4.52 -19.44 7.60
CA ASP A 40 -5.57 -20.29 8.12
C ASP A 40 -6.74 -19.49 8.73
N THR A 41 -6.44 -18.37 9.39
CA THR A 41 -7.45 -17.50 9.98
C THR A 41 -8.31 -16.87 8.89
N ILE A 42 -7.71 -16.32 7.85
CA ILE A 42 -8.42 -15.71 6.73
C ILE A 42 -9.27 -16.72 5.98
N ASN A 43 -8.74 -17.94 5.74
CA ASN A 43 -9.48 -18.99 5.04
C ASN A 43 -10.70 -19.52 5.82
N ARG A 44 -10.76 -19.26 7.14
CA ARG A 44 -11.96 -19.50 7.97
C ARG A 44 -12.94 -18.31 7.97
N GLY A 45 -12.69 -17.27 7.18
CA GLY A 45 -13.50 -16.05 7.17
C GLY A 45 -13.28 -15.13 8.36
N ALA A 46 -12.17 -15.28 9.09
CA ALA A 46 -11.82 -14.46 10.25
C ALA A 46 -10.66 -13.51 9.93
N ILE A 47 -10.41 -12.55 10.81
CA ILE A 47 -9.30 -11.60 10.68
C ILE A 47 -8.31 -11.77 11.84
N HIS A 48 -7.03 -11.46 11.59
CA HIS A 48 -5.94 -11.50 12.59
C HIS A 48 -5.42 -10.09 12.94
N ILE A 49 -6.07 -9.06 12.39
CA ILE A 49 -5.80 -7.64 12.66
C ILE A 49 -7.09 -6.99 13.18
N VAL A 50 -6.98 -5.85 13.86
CA VAL A 50 -8.15 -5.14 14.38
C VAL A 50 -8.44 -3.93 13.49
N GLU A 51 -9.52 -4.02 12.72
CA GLU A 51 -10.02 -2.91 11.88
C GLU A 51 -11.56 -2.99 11.79
N PRO A 52 -12.28 -1.89 12.02
CA PRO A 52 -13.74 -1.89 11.94
C PRO A 52 -14.26 -2.37 10.60
N ASP A 53 -15.35 -3.16 10.63
CA ASP A 53 -16.07 -3.70 9.47
C ASP A 53 -15.28 -4.68 8.56
N LEU A 54 -13.97 -4.84 8.76
CA LEU A 54 -13.15 -5.71 7.92
C LEU A 54 -13.55 -7.18 8.08
N ASP A 55 -13.90 -7.62 9.29
CA ASP A 55 -14.32 -8.99 9.59
C ASP A 55 -15.49 -9.43 8.73
N ARG A 56 -16.51 -8.60 8.61
CA ARG A 56 -17.71 -8.87 7.79
C ARG A 56 -17.37 -8.97 6.30
N VAL A 57 -16.50 -8.08 5.82
CA VAL A 57 -16.12 -8.06 4.40
C VAL A 57 -15.28 -9.28 4.05
N VAL A 58 -14.33 -9.66 4.90
CA VAL A 58 -13.50 -10.86 4.74
C VAL A 58 -14.37 -12.11 4.79
N GLN A 59 -15.22 -12.25 5.80
CA GLN A 59 -16.12 -13.40 5.92
C GLN A 59 -16.96 -13.58 4.65
N ALA A 60 -17.66 -12.53 4.21
CA ALA A 60 -18.50 -12.58 3.03
C ALA A 60 -17.71 -12.90 1.74
N ALA A 61 -16.49 -12.38 1.60
CA ALA A 61 -15.64 -12.64 0.44
C ALA A 61 -15.16 -14.10 0.40
N VAL A 62 -14.78 -14.67 1.55
CA VAL A 62 -14.37 -16.09 1.67
C VAL A 62 -15.56 -17.02 1.40
N GLU A 63 -16.74 -16.75 1.98
CA GLU A 63 -17.95 -17.54 1.75
C GLU A 63 -18.37 -17.58 0.28
N ARG A 64 -18.19 -16.47 -0.47
CA ARG A 64 -18.45 -16.44 -1.93
C ARG A 64 -17.33 -17.09 -2.76
N GLY A 65 -16.20 -17.44 -2.15
CA GLY A 65 -15.02 -17.92 -2.84
C GLY A 65 -14.32 -16.86 -3.69
N ASP A 66 -14.48 -15.57 -3.34
CA ASP A 66 -13.83 -14.44 -4.00
C ASP A 66 -12.49 -14.08 -3.35
N LEU A 67 -12.29 -14.47 -2.07
CA LEU A 67 -11.04 -14.32 -1.33
C LEU A 67 -10.59 -15.67 -0.77
N ARG A 68 -9.34 -16.00 -0.97
CA ARG A 68 -8.63 -17.06 -0.27
C ARG A 68 -7.20 -16.63 0.03
N ALA A 69 -6.58 -17.26 1.00
CA ALA A 69 -5.19 -17.01 1.36
C ALA A 69 -4.32 -18.25 1.16
N THR A 70 -3.05 -18.03 0.81
CA THR A 70 -2.04 -19.08 0.60
C THR A 70 -0.69 -18.63 1.15
N THR A 71 0.25 -19.56 1.27
CA THR A 71 1.64 -19.24 1.64
C THR A 71 2.55 -19.07 0.42
N GLN A 72 2.06 -19.35 -0.78
CA GLN A 72 2.83 -19.26 -2.03
C GLN A 72 2.04 -18.46 -3.07
N PRO A 73 2.71 -17.59 -3.84
CA PRO A 73 2.07 -16.88 -4.94
C PRO A 73 1.58 -17.83 -6.04
N GLU A 74 0.49 -17.43 -6.69
CA GLU A 74 -0.09 -18.10 -7.84
C GLU A 74 -0.26 -17.10 -8.99
N ALA A 75 -0.49 -17.61 -10.22
CA ALA A 75 -0.71 -16.76 -11.38
C ALA A 75 -1.90 -15.81 -11.18
N ALA A 76 -1.71 -14.53 -11.51
CA ALA A 76 -2.70 -13.47 -11.40
C ALA A 76 -2.49 -12.45 -12.54
N ASP A 77 -3.41 -11.50 -12.68
CA ASP A 77 -3.29 -10.40 -13.65
C ASP A 77 -2.66 -9.15 -13.02
N ALA A 78 -2.71 -9.06 -11.68
CA ALA A 78 -2.06 -8.01 -10.91
C ALA A 78 -1.52 -8.56 -9.58
N PHE A 79 -0.37 -8.05 -9.17
CA PHE A 79 0.32 -8.37 -7.92
C PHE A 79 0.56 -7.09 -7.13
N LEU A 80 -0.01 -6.99 -5.93
CA LEU A 80 0.18 -5.87 -5.02
C LEU A 80 1.10 -6.31 -3.88
N ILE A 81 2.21 -5.60 -3.68
CA ILE A 81 3.20 -5.91 -2.64
C ILE A 81 3.01 -4.94 -1.48
N ALA A 82 2.47 -5.46 -0.37
CA ALA A 82 2.14 -4.73 0.85
C ALA A 82 2.87 -5.34 2.07
N VAL A 83 4.17 -5.56 1.95
CA VAL A 83 5.03 -6.17 2.97
C VAL A 83 5.69 -5.10 3.85
N PRO A 84 6.13 -5.46 5.08
CA PRO A 84 6.85 -4.53 5.95
C PRO A 84 8.13 -3.97 5.33
N THR A 85 8.44 -2.70 5.62
CA THR A 85 9.69 -2.01 5.24
C THR A 85 10.31 -1.36 6.48
N PRO A 86 10.83 -2.16 7.43
CA PRO A 86 11.39 -1.63 8.67
C PRO A 86 12.73 -0.93 8.44
N PHE A 87 13.23 -0.26 9.49
CA PHE A 87 14.60 0.28 9.50
C PHE A 87 15.57 -0.75 10.05
N MET A 88 16.75 -0.82 9.41
CA MET A 88 17.93 -1.49 9.94
C MET A 88 18.70 -0.56 10.90
N ALA A 89 19.84 -1.04 11.40
CA ALA A 89 20.81 -0.18 12.11
C ALA A 89 21.15 1.06 11.26
N GLU A 90 21.52 2.16 11.92
CA GLU A 90 21.84 3.44 11.26
C GLU A 90 20.70 4.05 10.43
N ARG A 91 19.44 3.66 10.74
CA ARG A 91 18.23 4.17 10.06
C ARG A 91 18.19 3.89 8.55
N GLN A 92 18.91 2.87 8.08
CA GLN A 92 18.84 2.44 6.69
C GLN A 92 17.54 1.65 6.44
N PRO A 93 16.87 1.86 5.29
CA PRO A 93 15.67 1.12 4.95
C PRO A 93 15.97 -0.36 4.68
N ASP A 94 15.12 -1.25 5.16
CA ASP A 94 15.24 -2.68 4.90
C ASP A 94 14.28 -3.11 3.80
N LEU A 95 14.78 -3.27 2.60
CA LEU A 95 14.03 -3.73 1.43
C LEU A 95 14.08 -5.25 1.21
N ARG A 96 14.64 -6.03 2.15
CA ARG A 96 14.73 -7.50 2.00
C ARG A 96 13.36 -8.15 1.84
N PHE A 97 12.34 -7.64 2.54
CA PHE A 97 10.98 -8.17 2.44
C PHE A 97 10.36 -7.86 1.07
N VAL A 98 10.57 -6.65 0.53
CA VAL A 98 10.13 -6.27 -0.82
C VAL A 98 10.82 -7.15 -1.86
N ARG A 99 12.15 -7.35 -1.72
CA ARG A 99 12.92 -8.23 -2.61
C ARG A 99 12.42 -9.67 -2.55
N ALA A 100 12.16 -10.20 -1.35
CA ALA A 100 11.66 -11.56 -1.18
C ALA A 100 10.27 -11.73 -1.82
N ALA A 101 9.37 -10.76 -1.62
CA ALA A 101 8.05 -10.75 -2.24
C ALA A 101 8.15 -10.68 -3.77
N ALA A 102 8.97 -9.78 -4.33
CA ALA A 102 9.20 -9.68 -5.76
C ALA A 102 9.74 -10.99 -6.36
N LEU A 103 10.74 -11.59 -5.73
CA LEU A 103 11.32 -12.86 -6.20
C LEU A 103 10.33 -14.03 -6.06
N SER A 104 9.43 -14.01 -5.08
CA SER A 104 8.43 -15.07 -4.91
C SER A 104 7.37 -15.06 -6.03
N ILE A 105 7.00 -13.88 -6.54
CA ILE A 105 6.04 -13.78 -7.66
C ILE A 105 6.68 -13.98 -9.04
N ALA A 106 7.99 -13.81 -9.16
CA ALA A 106 8.70 -13.90 -10.44
C ALA A 106 8.38 -15.17 -11.25
N PRO A 107 8.34 -16.40 -10.67
CA PRO A 107 8.03 -17.62 -11.41
C PRO A 107 6.64 -17.66 -12.03
N VAL A 108 5.68 -16.91 -11.51
CA VAL A 108 4.27 -16.93 -11.95
C VAL A 108 3.87 -15.73 -12.81
N LEU A 109 4.81 -14.78 -13.02
CA LEU A 109 4.56 -13.62 -13.88
C LEU A 109 4.44 -14.04 -15.35
N LYS A 110 3.53 -13.37 -16.05
CA LYS A 110 3.30 -13.50 -17.49
C LYS A 110 3.15 -12.14 -18.18
N LYS A 111 3.15 -12.15 -19.50
CA LYS A 111 2.90 -10.93 -20.30
C LYS A 111 1.53 -10.34 -20.00
N GLY A 112 1.47 -9.03 -19.83
CA GLY A 112 0.29 -8.26 -19.50
C GLY A 112 0.05 -8.05 -18.00
N ASP A 113 0.83 -8.71 -17.14
CA ASP A 113 0.70 -8.57 -15.69
C ASP A 113 1.14 -7.19 -15.20
N LEU A 114 0.55 -6.80 -14.08
CA LEU A 114 0.86 -5.55 -13.37
C LEU A 114 1.45 -5.89 -11.99
N VAL A 115 2.57 -5.28 -11.64
CA VAL A 115 3.16 -5.34 -10.30
C VAL A 115 3.13 -3.96 -9.66
N ILE A 116 2.52 -3.85 -8.49
CA ILE A 116 2.43 -2.59 -7.73
C ILE A 116 3.13 -2.75 -6.38
N LEU A 117 4.02 -1.83 -6.06
CA LEU A 117 4.55 -1.67 -4.71
C LEU A 117 3.66 -0.70 -3.93
N GLU A 118 2.99 -1.19 -2.87
CA GLU A 118 2.18 -0.37 -1.96
C GLU A 118 2.93 -0.01 -0.66
N SER A 119 3.95 -0.79 -0.30
CA SER A 119 4.74 -0.56 0.91
C SER A 119 5.40 0.82 0.89
N THR A 120 5.39 1.54 2.03
CA THR A 120 6.16 2.79 2.17
C THR A 120 7.63 2.52 1.94
N SER A 121 8.22 3.15 0.96
CA SER A 121 9.57 2.81 0.48
C SER A 121 10.37 4.08 0.13
N PRO A 122 11.71 4.04 0.23
CA PRO A 122 12.57 5.09 -0.28
C PRO A 122 12.41 5.33 -1.78
N VAL A 123 12.77 6.54 -2.22
CA VAL A 123 12.78 6.87 -3.65
C VAL A 123 13.75 5.97 -4.41
N GLY A 124 13.25 5.35 -5.50
CA GLY A 124 13.98 4.38 -6.33
C GLY A 124 13.71 2.92 -5.98
N SER A 125 12.89 2.63 -4.96
CA SER A 125 12.59 1.24 -4.57
C SER A 125 11.79 0.49 -5.64
N THR A 126 10.90 1.18 -6.35
CA THR A 126 10.11 0.59 -7.44
C THR A 126 10.99 0.20 -8.63
N GLU A 127 11.95 1.06 -8.98
CA GLU A 127 12.95 0.78 -10.01
C GLU A 127 13.80 -0.44 -9.60
N GLN A 128 14.27 -0.46 -8.36
CA GLN A 128 15.05 -1.59 -7.83
C GLN A 128 14.25 -2.89 -7.81
N MET A 129 12.96 -2.84 -7.49
CA MET A 129 12.07 -4.00 -7.57
C MET A 129 11.95 -4.51 -9.02
N ALA A 130 11.80 -3.62 -9.99
CA ALA A 130 11.77 -3.98 -11.40
C ALA A 130 13.08 -4.63 -11.86
N ASP A 131 14.23 -4.17 -11.37
CA ASP A 131 15.53 -4.78 -11.66
C ASP A 131 15.65 -6.21 -11.12
N TRP A 132 15.17 -6.46 -9.90
CA TRP A 132 15.15 -7.82 -9.33
C TRP A 132 14.24 -8.74 -10.13
N LEU A 133 13.06 -8.27 -10.56
CA LEU A 133 12.14 -9.03 -11.38
C LEU A 133 12.73 -9.32 -12.77
N ALA A 134 13.36 -8.33 -13.41
CA ALA A 134 14.01 -8.49 -14.72
C ALA A 134 15.17 -9.50 -14.67
N ALA A 135 15.96 -9.45 -13.60
CA ALA A 135 17.05 -10.41 -13.40
C ALA A 135 16.53 -11.85 -13.20
N ALA A 136 15.38 -12.01 -12.53
CA ALA A 136 14.75 -13.32 -12.30
C ALA A 136 13.97 -13.83 -13.54
N ARG A 137 13.52 -12.93 -14.43
CA ARG A 137 12.70 -13.24 -15.62
C ARG A 137 13.26 -12.57 -16.87
N PRO A 138 14.45 -13.00 -17.35
CA PRO A 138 15.08 -12.44 -18.55
C PRO A 138 14.30 -12.72 -19.85
N ASP A 139 13.28 -13.58 -19.79
CA ASP A 139 12.34 -13.86 -20.86
C ASP A 139 11.23 -12.82 -21.03
N LEU A 140 11.07 -11.91 -20.03
CA LEU A 140 10.06 -10.84 -20.03
C LEU A 140 10.74 -9.47 -20.13
N ARG A 141 10.11 -8.54 -20.83
CA ARG A 141 10.55 -7.13 -20.86
C ARG A 141 9.89 -6.35 -19.74
N PHE A 142 10.69 -5.64 -18.98
CA PHE A 142 10.28 -4.73 -17.92
C PHE A 142 10.40 -3.28 -18.36
N PRO A 143 9.75 -2.31 -17.67
CA PRO A 143 9.65 -0.92 -18.12
C PRO A 143 10.99 -0.16 -18.25
N GLN A 144 12.06 -0.63 -17.60
CA GLN A 144 13.42 -0.07 -17.72
C GLN A 144 14.14 -0.48 -19.02
N HIS A 145 13.60 -1.43 -19.78
CA HIS A 145 14.15 -1.86 -21.05
C HIS A 145 13.50 -1.10 -22.22
N ASP A 146 14.17 -1.00 -23.35
CA ASP A 146 13.64 -0.39 -24.56
C ASP A 146 12.41 -1.15 -25.08
N GLY A 147 11.43 -0.39 -25.60
CA GLY A 147 10.19 -0.92 -26.17
C GLY A 147 9.04 -1.06 -25.17
N ASP A 148 7.91 -1.58 -25.65
CA ASP A 148 6.74 -1.79 -24.82
C ASP A 148 7.00 -2.90 -23.81
N PRO A 149 6.69 -2.69 -22.52
CA PRO A 149 6.93 -3.69 -21.48
C PRO A 149 5.95 -4.87 -21.60
N ASP A 150 6.46 -6.08 -21.32
CA ASP A 150 5.62 -7.26 -21.13
C ASP A 150 4.97 -7.27 -19.75
N VAL A 151 5.61 -6.65 -18.73
CA VAL A 151 5.09 -6.52 -17.37
C VAL A 151 5.08 -5.04 -16.99
N PHE A 152 3.95 -4.56 -16.47
CA PHE A 152 3.80 -3.19 -15.99
C PHE A 152 4.23 -3.08 -14.54
N VAL A 153 4.90 -1.98 -14.16
CA VAL A 153 5.38 -1.76 -12.80
C VAL A 153 5.03 -0.36 -12.33
N ALA A 154 4.43 -0.27 -11.13
CA ALA A 154 4.02 1.01 -10.56
C ALA A 154 4.21 1.01 -9.02
N TYR A 155 4.18 2.21 -8.46
CA TYR A 155 4.07 2.49 -7.05
C TYR A 155 2.73 3.14 -6.74
N CYS A 156 2.05 2.67 -5.71
CA CYS A 156 0.83 3.30 -5.23
C CYS A 156 0.77 3.20 -3.70
N PRO A 157 1.26 4.21 -2.96
CA PRO A 157 1.32 4.15 -1.51
C PRO A 157 -0.06 4.19 -0.89
N GLU A 158 -0.22 3.46 0.22
CA GLU A 158 -1.42 3.57 1.03
C GLU A 158 -1.40 4.83 1.90
N ARG A 159 -2.56 5.53 1.98
CA ARG A 159 -2.71 6.86 2.60
C ARG A 159 -3.87 6.89 3.59
N VAL A 160 -4.21 5.75 4.19
CA VAL A 160 -5.32 5.61 5.15
C VAL A 160 -4.87 5.74 6.60
N LEU A 161 -5.82 6.06 7.46
CA LEU A 161 -5.64 6.10 8.91
C LEU A 161 -6.18 4.81 9.54
N PRO A 162 -5.46 4.22 10.51
CA PRO A 162 -5.97 3.09 11.29
C PRO A 162 -7.33 3.42 11.92
N GLY A 163 -8.26 2.48 11.85
CA GLY A 163 -9.63 2.64 12.34
C GLY A 163 -10.61 3.23 11.31
N GLN A 164 -10.14 3.63 10.12
CA GLN A 164 -10.96 4.13 9.01
C GLN A 164 -10.55 3.52 7.66
N ILE A 165 -9.74 2.47 7.69
CA ILE A 165 -9.10 1.92 6.49
C ILE A 165 -10.15 1.55 5.44
N MET A 166 -11.21 0.84 5.81
CA MET A 166 -12.23 0.37 4.86
C MET A 166 -12.94 1.49 4.13
N THR A 167 -13.18 2.63 4.79
CA THR A 167 -13.82 3.81 4.18
C THR A 167 -12.83 4.58 3.33
N GLU A 168 -11.64 4.85 3.89
CA GLU A 168 -10.64 5.70 3.24
C GLU A 168 -9.98 5.03 2.03
N LEU A 169 -9.84 3.69 2.00
CA LEU A 169 -9.41 2.93 0.83
C LEU A 169 -10.26 3.23 -0.41
N ILE A 170 -11.56 3.45 -0.20
CA ILE A 170 -12.53 3.67 -1.28
C ILE A 170 -12.65 5.16 -1.62
N SER A 171 -12.61 6.04 -0.62
CA SER A 171 -12.94 7.47 -0.79
C SER A 171 -11.75 8.38 -1.07
N ASN A 172 -10.55 8.04 -0.59
CA ASN A 172 -9.37 8.90 -0.73
C ASN A 172 -8.78 8.83 -2.13
N ASP A 173 -8.29 9.97 -2.63
CA ASP A 173 -7.51 10.02 -3.87
C ASP A 173 -6.25 9.17 -3.75
N ARG A 174 -5.87 8.49 -4.85
CA ARG A 174 -4.63 7.72 -4.94
C ARG A 174 -3.60 8.39 -5.81
N VAL A 175 -2.37 8.48 -5.28
CA VAL A 175 -1.21 8.90 -6.07
C VAL A 175 -0.61 7.66 -6.72
N ILE A 176 -0.61 7.60 -8.04
CA ILE A 176 -0.18 6.43 -8.80
C ILE A 176 1.04 6.78 -9.64
N GLY A 177 2.18 6.22 -9.27
CA GLY A 177 3.45 6.44 -9.95
C GLY A 177 3.90 5.25 -10.79
N GLY A 178 3.67 5.27 -12.09
CA GLY A 178 4.22 4.25 -12.99
C GLY A 178 5.68 4.46 -13.33
N MET A 179 6.39 3.40 -13.66
CA MET A 179 7.73 3.52 -14.27
C MET A 179 7.65 4.11 -15.69
N THR A 180 6.51 3.95 -16.36
CA THR A 180 6.15 4.61 -17.61
C THR A 180 4.70 5.11 -17.52
N PRO A 181 4.26 6.04 -18.41
CA PRO A 181 2.85 6.46 -18.47
C PRO A 181 1.88 5.28 -18.66
N ALA A 182 2.25 4.28 -19.45
CA ALA A 182 1.45 3.06 -19.62
C ALA A 182 1.31 2.27 -18.31
N CYS A 183 2.35 2.24 -17.46
CA CYS A 183 2.29 1.63 -16.15
C CYS A 183 1.34 2.39 -15.20
N SER A 184 1.36 3.74 -15.21
CA SER A 184 0.44 4.56 -14.43
C SER A 184 -1.00 4.31 -14.84
N ALA A 185 -1.29 4.37 -16.14
CA ALA A 185 -2.64 4.12 -16.68
C ALA A 185 -3.14 2.72 -16.32
N ARG A 186 -2.29 1.69 -16.45
CA ARG A 186 -2.64 0.31 -16.11
C ARG A 186 -2.94 0.13 -14.61
N ALA A 187 -2.18 0.79 -13.73
CA ALA A 187 -2.42 0.79 -12.30
C ALA A 187 -3.70 1.57 -11.94
N SER A 188 -3.96 2.72 -12.59
CA SER A 188 -5.20 3.47 -12.45
C SER A 188 -6.42 2.61 -12.81
N ASP A 189 -6.37 1.85 -13.90
CA ASP A 189 -7.45 0.94 -14.30
C ASP A 189 -7.74 -0.12 -13.21
N LEU A 190 -6.71 -0.61 -12.51
CA LEU A 190 -6.89 -1.56 -11.41
C LEU A 190 -7.63 -0.91 -10.24
N TYR A 191 -7.19 0.26 -9.77
CA TYR A 191 -7.80 0.90 -8.60
C TYR A 191 -9.20 1.44 -8.87
N ARG A 192 -9.51 1.86 -10.10
CA ARG A 192 -10.88 2.27 -10.52
C ARG A 192 -11.94 1.18 -10.36
N ILE A 193 -11.55 -0.08 -10.11
CA ILE A 193 -12.50 -1.16 -9.78
C ILE A 193 -13.31 -0.82 -8.52
N PHE A 194 -12.70 -0.15 -7.55
CA PHE A 194 -13.38 0.16 -6.28
C PHE A 194 -13.29 1.63 -5.85
N LEU A 195 -12.33 2.38 -6.38
CA LEU A 195 -12.03 3.75 -5.95
C LEU A 195 -13.15 4.72 -6.35
N GLN A 196 -13.58 5.55 -5.42
CA GLN A 196 -14.49 6.68 -5.65
C GLN A 196 -13.73 8.01 -5.74
N GLY A 197 -12.54 8.09 -5.14
CA GLY A 197 -11.63 9.22 -5.27
C GLY A 197 -10.95 9.29 -6.63
N GLU A 198 -10.04 10.23 -6.81
CA GLU A 198 -9.30 10.43 -8.05
C GLU A 198 -8.02 9.56 -8.09
N CYS A 199 -7.69 9.03 -9.27
CA CYS A 199 -6.38 8.47 -9.57
C CYS A 199 -5.48 9.58 -10.12
N VAL A 200 -4.58 10.11 -9.30
CA VAL A 200 -3.62 11.15 -9.69
C VAL A 200 -2.34 10.48 -10.21
N GLU A 201 -2.18 10.49 -11.52
CA GLU A 201 -1.07 9.80 -12.18
C GLU A 201 0.21 10.66 -12.18
N THR A 202 1.34 10.02 -11.88
CA THR A 202 2.68 10.60 -11.89
C THR A 202 3.72 9.51 -12.20
N ASN A 203 5.00 9.78 -11.96
CA ASN A 203 6.07 8.78 -12.04
C ASN A 203 6.34 8.13 -10.66
N ALA A 204 6.99 6.96 -10.66
CA ALA A 204 7.24 6.18 -9.45
C ALA A 204 8.01 6.97 -8.39
N ARG A 205 9.09 7.67 -8.76
CA ARG A 205 9.93 8.44 -7.83
C ARG A 205 9.15 9.56 -7.14
N THR A 206 8.29 10.27 -7.90
CA THR A 206 7.45 11.35 -7.35
C THR A 206 6.41 10.77 -6.37
N ALA A 207 5.78 9.66 -6.71
CA ALA A 207 4.80 9.01 -5.83
C ALA A 207 5.44 8.48 -4.54
N GLU A 208 6.64 7.88 -4.62
CA GLU A 208 7.44 7.47 -3.47
C GLU A 208 7.77 8.66 -2.55
N MET A 209 8.26 9.77 -3.13
CA MET A 209 8.58 10.97 -2.37
C MET A 209 7.33 11.62 -1.75
N CYS A 210 6.19 11.59 -2.43
CA CYS A 210 4.92 12.09 -1.91
C CYS A 210 4.57 11.43 -0.58
N LYS A 211 4.63 10.08 -0.51
CA LYS A 211 4.37 9.32 0.72
C LYS A 211 5.34 9.68 1.85
N LEU A 212 6.61 9.80 1.54
CA LEU A 212 7.63 10.17 2.53
C LEU A 212 7.40 11.60 3.05
N THR A 213 7.03 12.53 2.17
CA THR A 213 6.72 13.91 2.53
C THR A 213 5.51 13.99 3.46
N GLU A 214 4.42 13.25 3.17
CA GLU A 214 3.24 13.21 4.02
C GLU A 214 3.56 12.66 5.41
N ASN A 215 4.32 11.57 5.50
CA ASN A 215 4.73 11.00 6.77
C ASN A 215 5.64 11.95 7.55
N SER A 216 6.63 12.56 6.89
CA SER A 216 7.55 13.51 7.54
C SER A 216 6.83 14.77 8.03
N PHE A 217 5.89 15.31 7.23
CA PHE A 217 5.08 16.44 7.66
C PHE A 217 4.30 16.15 8.94
N ARG A 218 3.64 14.98 9.00
CA ARG A 218 2.92 14.55 10.19
C ARG A 218 3.85 14.38 11.39
N ASP A 219 5.01 13.76 11.20
CA ASP A 219 5.99 13.53 12.27
C ASP A 219 6.52 14.84 12.86
N VAL A 220 6.86 15.82 12.01
CA VAL A 220 7.29 17.16 12.44
C VAL A 220 6.19 17.86 13.23
N ASN A 221 4.92 17.78 12.81
CA ASN A 221 3.82 18.39 13.55
C ASN A 221 3.59 17.72 14.92
N ILE A 222 3.71 16.40 14.99
CA ILE A 222 3.64 15.67 16.27
C ILE A 222 4.81 16.06 17.18
N ALA A 223 6.02 16.12 16.65
CA ALA A 223 7.21 16.53 17.41
C ALA A 223 7.04 17.96 17.95
N PHE A 224 6.55 18.90 17.14
CA PHE A 224 6.25 20.26 17.56
C PHE A 224 5.22 20.29 18.69
N ALA A 225 4.11 19.54 18.56
CA ALA A 225 3.09 19.47 19.61
C ALA A 225 3.64 18.90 20.93
N ASN A 226 4.51 17.89 20.86
CA ASN A 226 5.17 17.33 22.04
C ASN A 226 6.09 18.35 22.73
N GLU A 227 6.95 19.05 21.98
CA GLU A 227 7.80 20.11 22.53
C GLU A 227 6.97 21.23 23.17
N LEU A 228 5.87 21.65 22.52
CA LEU A 228 4.97 22.66 23.04
C LEU A 228 4.34 22.23 24.37
N SER A 229 4.00 20.94 24.51
CA SER A 229 3.45 20.40 25.76
C SER A 229 4.45 20.49 26.92
N LEU A 230 5.73 20.24 26.65
CA LEU A 230 6.82 20.36 27.63
C LEU A 230 7.04 21.84 28.07
N ILE A 231 7.01 22.76 27.09
CA ILE A 231 7.10 24.22 27.36
C ILE A 231 5.93 24.67 28.22
N CYS A 232 4.69 24.25 27.87
CA CYS A 232 3.49 24.58 28.64
C CYS A 232 3.58 24.07 30.09
N ALA A 233 4.04 22.84 30.28
CA ALA A 233 4.25 22.27 31.62
C ALA A 233 5.26 23.10 32.44
N ALA A 234 6.38 23.47 31.82
CA ALA A 234 7.39 24.29 32.47
C ALA A 234 6.92 25.72 32.84
N GLN A 235 6.00 26.26 32.06
CA GLN A 235 5.41 27.59 32.25
C GLN A 235 4.07 27.59 33.02
N GLN A 236 3.63 26.44 33.52
CA GLN A 236 2.33 26.26 34.19
C GLN A 236 1.11 26.69 33.31
N ILE A 237 1.20 26.51 31.98
CA ILE A 237 0.15 26.81 31.02
C ILE A 237 -0.64 25.52 30.74
N ASN A 238 -1.98 25.64 30.67
CA ASN A 238 -2.82 24.54 30.21
C ASN A 238 -2.66 24.38 28.70
N VAL A 239 -2.01 23.30 28.28
CA VAL A 239 -1.73 23.03 26.85
C VAL A 239 -3.02 22.88 26.03
N TRP A 240 -4.07 22.31 26.57
CA TRP A 240 -5.34 22.13 25.88
C TRP A 240 -6.04 23.46 25.57
N GLU A 241 -5.98 24.39 26.53
CA GLU A 241 -6.48 25.76 26.33
C GLU A 241 -5.65 26.49 25.25
N LEU A 242 -4.32 26.36 25.32
CA LEU A 242 -3.42 26.95 24.31
C LEU A 242 -3.74 26.39 22.91
N ILE A 243 -3.89 25.07 22.75
CA ILE A 243 -4.22 24.44 21.48
C ILE A 243 -5.56 24.95 20.95
N ALA A 244 -6.58 25.00 21.80
CA ALA A 244 -7.92 25.50 21.40
C ALA A 244 -7.87 26.94 20.91
N LEU A 245 -7.07 27.80 21.53
CA LEU A 245 -6.90 29.19 21.13
C LEU A 245 -6.05 29.33 19.86
N ALA A 246 -4.92 28.63 19.80
CA ALA A 246 -3.99 28.67 18.66
C ALA A 246 -4.67 28.17 17.38
N ASN A 247 -5.46 27.11 17.44
CA ASN A 247 -6.18 26.55 16.29
C ASN A 247 -7.28 27.50 15.72
N ARG A 248 -7.57 28.62 16.38
CA ARG A 248 -8.42 29.67 15.81
C ARG A 248 -7.71 30.52 14.77
N HIS A 249 -6.38 30.48 14.71
CA HIS A 249 -5.60 31.21 13.72
C HIS A 249 -5.67 30.49 12.36
N PRO A 250 -6.07 31.17 11.26
CA PRO A 250 -6.34 30.53 9.96
C PRO A 250 -5.11 29.89 9.30
N GLN A 251 -3.89 30.28 9.68
CA GLN A 251 -2.65 29.71 9.14
C GLN A 251 -2.07 28.57 9.99
N ILE A 252 -2.54 28.41 11.23
CA ILE A 252 -2.24 27.21 11.99
C ILE A 252 -3.20 26.17 11.46
N GLY A 253 -2.70 25.34 10.57
CA GLY A 253 -3.47 24.27 10.00
C GLY A 253 -4.15 23.48 11.10
N ARG A 254 -5.27 22.84 10.80
CA ARG A 254 -5.91 21.85 11.67
C ARG A 254 -5.00 20.62 11.78
N ALA A 255 -3.76 20.87 12.22
CA ALA A 255 -2.79 19.85 12.56
C ALA A 255 -3.27 19.25 13.87
N HIS A 256 -4.30 18.45 13.79
CA HIS A 256 -4.18 17.11 14.29
C HIS A 256 -4.06 16.98 15.77
N VAL A 257 -5.13 17.17 16.32
CA VAL A 257 -5.41 16.50 17.57
C VAL A 257 -6.33 15.33 17.27
#